data_04da8a6f2ed746277147363d48c7f553
#
_entry.id   04da8a6f2ed746277147363d48c7f553
#
_cell.length_a   1.000
_cell.length_b   1.000
_cell.length_c   1.000
_cell.angle_alpha   90.00
_cell.angle_beta   90.00
_cell.angle_gamma   90.00
#
_symmetry.space_group_name_H-M   'P 1'
#
loop_
_entity.id
_entity.type
_entity.pdbx_description
1 polymer ?
#
loop_
_entity_poly.entity_id
_entity_poly.type
_entity_poly.pdbx_seq_one_letter_code
_entity_poly.pdbx_strand_id
1 'polypeptide(L)'
;QTYMTNKIIAVQGNNLNNLNPLTDTSIFLAKSGENRGYKIFYYEPENLSIKNKKVFANGSFIKIDYSKRKFFKIIKKTNIDLSKVKFILVRQDPPFNLEYISTTYILDTIKNKVRVINNPTSIRNVSEKLYSMKFINFMPDTIFTKKVEDILYFYKKYKKIILKPIHSYSGNDIIYVNNKLNKKLILKFIKKHGHIMCQKFLPKIKFGDKRVFIINGKICGCISRVPKEGSILSNMSKGAKPKLIKLTKKEIKISNIIAKDLVKEDIYFAGIDFIDEKLNGDINVTSPTGLKTFFDLSNINLADYFWKGLRA
;
A
#
# COMPACT_ATOMS: atom_id res chain seq x y z
N GLN A 1 -3.24 -7.47 41.08
CA GLN A 1 -2.64 -8.08 39.87
C GLN A 1 -2.51 -6.98 38.82
N THR A 2 -1.29 -6.48 38.65
CA THR A 2 -0.95 -5.49 37.62
C THR A 2 -1.14 -6.15 36.27
N TYR A 3 -2.12 -5.72 35.48
CA TYR A 3 -2.26 -6.09 34.09
C TYR A 3 -1.01 -5.62 33.37
N MET A 4 -0.06 -6.53 33.13
CA MET A 4 1.02 -6.30 32.17
C MET A 4 0.35 -6.07 30.82
N THR A 5 0.21 -4.82 30.43
CA THR A 5 -0.21 -4.44 29.07
C THR A 5 0.77 -5.09 28.12
N ASN A 6 0.27 -6.00 27.30
CA ASN A 6 1.09 -6.83 26.42
C ASN A 6 1.70 -5.94 25.33
N LYS A 7 2.93 -5.47 25.56
CA LYS A 7 3.65 -4.56 24.64
C LYS A 7 4.22 -5.33 23.45
N ILE A 8 3.35 -5.94 22.66
CA ILE A 8 3.75 -6.66 21.43
C ILE A 8 3.07 -6.01 20.22
N ILE A 9 3.86 -5.70 19.20
CA ILE A 9 3.40 -5.41 17.85
C ILE A 9 3.71 -6.64 17.01
N ALA A 10 2.67 -7.24 16.43
CA ALA A 10 2.82 -8.30 15.45
C ALA A 10 2.81 -7.69 14.04
N VAL A 11 3.77 -8.06 13.22
CA VAL A 11 3.88 -7.62 11.83
C VAL A 11 3.66 -8.81 10.91
N GLN A 12 2.57 -8.80 10.16
CA GLN A 12 2.29 -9.74 9.07
C GLN A 12 2.89 -9.18 7.79
N GLY A 13 3.97 -9.76 7.31
CA GLY A 13 4.71 -9.21 6.17
C GLY A 13 5.34 -10.28 5.29
N ASN A 14 6.07 -9.82 4.29
CA ASN A 14 6.85 -10.68 3.41
C ASN A 14 8.08 -11.23 4.13
N ASN A 15 8.76 -12.22 3.53
CA ASN A 15 9.96 -12.80 4.12
C ASN A 15 11.01 -11.73 4.44
N LEU A 16 11.45 -11.67 5.71
CA LEU A 16 12.41 -10.68 6.20
C LEU A 16 13.73 -10.63 5.40
N ASN A 17 14.18 -11.78 4.89
CA ASN A 17 15.43 -11.85 4.13
C ASN A 17 15.33 -11.18 2.75
N ASN A 18 14.11 -10.97 2.25
CA ASN A 18 13.86 -10.36 0.96
C ASN A 18 13.58 -8.84 1.05
N LEU A 19 13.50 -8.30 2.27
CA LEU A 19 13.21 -6.88 2.48
C LEU A 19 14.48 -6.04 2.32
N ASN A 20 14.32 -4.87 1.70
CA ASN A 20 15.36 -3.86 1.65
C ASN A 20 15.14 -2.85 2.81
N PRO A 21 15.97 -2.88 3.87
CA PRO A 21 15.78 -2.02 5.04
C PRO A 21 15.88 -0.52 4.70
N LEU A 22 16.55 -0.16 3.60
CA LEU A 22 16.71 1.24 3.20
C LEU A 22 15.42 1.85 2.63
N THR A 23 14.46 1.02 2.24
CA THR A 23 13.22 1.49 1.59
C THR A 23 11.96 0.89 2.21
N ASP A 24 12.08 -0.17 3.02
CA ASP A 24 10.94 -0.90 3.55
C ASP A 24 10.23 -0.13 4.66
N THR A 25 8.95 0.16 4.44
CA THR A 25 8.10 0.87 5.40
C THR A 25 7.69 -0.01 6.57
N SER A 26 7.56 -1.32 6.39
CA SER A 26 7.13 -2.24 7.45
C SER A 26 8.18 -2.32 8.55
N ILE A 27 9.45 -2.44 8.16
CA ILE A 27 10.59 -2.42 9.10
C ILE A 27 10.75 -1.06 9.74
N PHE A 28 10.53 0.02 8.99
CA PHE A 28 10.60 1.39 9.52
C PHE A 28 9.53 1.65 10.60
N LEU A 29 8.29 1.21 10.37
CA LEU A 29 7.21 1.24 11.37
C LEU A 29 7.54 0.35 12.59
N ALA A 30 8.01 -0.87 12.35
CA ALA A 30 8.37 -1.79 13.42
C ALA A 30 9.50 -1.24 14.30
N LYS A 31 10.54 -0.64 13.70
CA LYS A 31 11.66 -0.01 14.45
C LYS A 31 11.18 1.14 15.32
N SER A 32 10.30 2.01 14.81
CA SER A 32 9.71 3.07 15.62
C SER A 32 8.88 2.51 16.79
N GLY A 33 8.14 1.42 16.58
CA GLY A 33 7.44 0.71 17.66
C GLY A 33 8.40 0.10 18.69
N GLU A 34 9.51 -0.50 18.25
CA GLU A 34 10.55 -1.03 19.12
C GLU A 34 11.17 0.08 19.99
N ASN A 35 11.45 1.24 19.42
CA ASN A 35 11.98 2.41 20.13
C ASN A 35 11.00 2.95 21.20
N ARG A 36 9.71 2.64 21.09
CA ARG A 36 8.65 2.94 22.08
C ARG A 36 8.48 1.85 23.13
N GLY A 37 9.37 0.85 23.14
CA GLY A 37 9.39 -0.24 24.12
C GLY A 37 8.49 -1.41 23.78
N TYR A 38 7.99 -1.52 22.54
CA TYR A 38 7.28 -2.70 22.08
C TYR A 38 8.23 -3.81 21.65
N LYS A 39 7.87 -5.06 21.93
CA LYS A 39 8.49 -6.24 21.33
C LYS A 39 7.90 -6.45 19.95
N ILE A 40 8.74 -6.69 18.95
CA ILE A 40 8.31 -6.93 17.59
C ILE A 40 8.24 -8.43 17.33
N PHE A 41 7.06 -8.91 17.00
CA PHE A 41 6.81 -10.28 16.53
C PHE A 41 6.51 -10.25 15.04
N TYR A 42 7.34 -10.91 14.25
CA TYR A 42 7.23 -10.91 12.79
C TYR A 42 6.85 -12.31 12.29
N TYR A 43 5.89 -12.36 11.36
CA TYR A 43 5.44 -13.60 10.74
C TYR A 43 4.97 -13.37 9.30
N GLU A 44 5.00 -14.43 8.50
CA GLU A 44 4.49 -14.44 7.13
C GLU A 44 3.03 -14.93 7.12
N PRO A 45 2.17 -14.47 6.17
CA PRO A 45 0.73 -14.78 6.17
C PRO A 45 0.39 -16.26 6.19
N GLU A 46 1.19 -17.11 5.51
CA GLU A 46 1.03 -18.57 5.47
C GLU A 46 1.21 -19.24 6.84
N ASN A 47 1.76 -18.53 7.80
CA ASN A 47 1.97 -19.03 9.17
C ASN A 47 0.79 -18.78 10.11
N LEU A 48 -0.31 -18.19 9.59
CA LEU A 48 -1.56 -18.05 10.33
C LEU A 48 -2.28 -19.40 10.50
N SER A 49 -2.90 -19.58 11.64
CA SER A 49 -3.80 -20.72 11.88
C SER A 49 -4.93 -20.37 12.85
N ILE A 50 -6.07 -21.01 12.68
CA ILE A 50 -7.18 -20.94 13.64
C ILE A 50 -7.28 -22.30 14.33
N LYS A 51 -7.20 -22.30 15.65
CA LYS A 51 -7.39 -23.49 16.50
C LYS A 51 -8.26 -23.11 17.68
N ASN A 52 -9.36 -23.85 17.89
CA ASN A 52 -10.27 -23.63 19.01
C ASN A 52 -10.72 -22.13 19.15
N LYS A 53 -11.15 -21.53 18.05
CA LYS A 53 -11.61 -20.13 17.96
C LYS A 53 -10.53 -19.09 18.33
N LYS A 54 -9.25 -19.47 18.35
CA LYS A 54 -8.11 -18.57 18.56
C LYS A 54 -7.26 -18.51 17.29
N VAL A 55 -6.71 -17.35 17.03
CA VAL A 55 -5.80 -17.13 15.90
C VAL A 55 -4.37 -17.16 16.39
N PHE A 56 -3.57 -18.02 15.82
CA PHE A 56 -2.16 -18.18 16.11
C PHE A 56 -1.32 -17.81 14.91
N ALA A 57 -0.13 -17.31 15.17
CA ALA A 57 0.91 -17.15 14.15
C ALA A 57 2.22 -17.80 14.64
N ASN A 58 2.81 -18.60 13.76
CA ASN A 58 4.18 -19.08 13.95
C ASN A 58 5.15 -18.06 13.35
N GLY A 59 6.07 -17.55 14.15
CA GLY A 59 6.96 -16.47 13.73
C GLY A 59 8.11 -16.26 14.70
N SER A 60 8.66 -15.06 14.70
CA SER A 60 9.84 -14.73 15.48
C SER A 60 9.72 -13.40 16.20
N PHE A 61 10.09 -13.34 17.46
CA PHE A 61 10.49 -12.07 18.06
C PHE A 61 11.81 -11.64 17.47
N ILE A 62 11.88 -10.39 17.02
CA ILE A 62 13.06 -9.82 16.38
C ILE A 62 13.51 -8.52 17.05
N LYS A 63 14.80 -8.19 16.89
CA LYS A 63 15.34 -6.84 17.08
C LYS A 63 15.82 -6.28 15.77
N ILE A 64 15.59 -4.99 15.54
CA ILE A 64 15.93 -4.29 14.31
C ILE A 64 17.11 -3.37 14.56
N ASP A 65 18.16 -3.51 13.76
CA ASP A 65 19.38 -2.71 13.84
C ASP A 65 19.86 -2.34 12.44
N TYR A 66 19.61 -1.09 12.05
CA TYR A 66 20.02 -0.55 10.74
C TYR A 66 21.54 -0.41 10.56
N SER A 67 22.32 -0.47 11.65
CA SER A 67 23.79 -0.41 11.58
C SER A 67 24.43 -1.71 11.10
N LYS A 68 23.67 -2.80 11.07
CA LYS A 68 24.17 -4.13 10.71
C LYS A 68 23.80 -4.47 9.27
N ARG A 69 24.70 -5.19 8.57
CA ARG A 69 24.41 -5.73 7.23
C ARG A 69 23.15 -6.58 7.22
N LYS A 70 22.98 -7.45 8.22
CA LYS A 70 21.72 -8.13 8.50
C LYS A 70 20.95 -7.28 9.50
N PHE A 71 20.02 -6.48 9.02
CA PHE A 71 19.29 -5.45 9.77
C PHE A 71 18.37 -5.99 10.89
N PHE A 72 18.22 -7.29 11.03
CA PHE A 72 17.44 -7.92 12.09
C PHE A 72 18.17 -9.08 12.77
N LYS A 73 17.86 -9.29 14.03
CA LYS A 73 18.28 -10.45 14.82
C LYS A 73 17.05 -11.19 15.33
N ILE A 74 16.98 -12.50 15.11
CA ILE A 74 15.96 -13.35 15.71
C ILE A 74 16.32 -13.56 17.17
N ILE A 75 15.39 -13.21 18.06
CA ILE A 75 15.54 -13.40 19.51
C ILE A 75 14.94 -14.75 19.91
N LYS A 76 13.73 -15.07 19.40
CA LYS A 76 13.02 -16.32 19.72
C LYS A 76 12.04 -16.64 18.60
N LYS A 77 12.08 -17.88 18.12
CA LYS A 77 11.02 -18.45 17.26
C LYS A 77 9.96 -19.09 18.16
N THR A 78 8.70 -18.81 17.89
CA THR A 78 7.60 -19.32 18.70
C THR A 78 6.25 -19.16 17.97
N ASN A 79 5.24 -19.84 18.49
CA ASN A 79 3.85 -19.66 18.07
C ASN A 79 3.12 -18.85 19.14
N ILE A 80 2.42 -17.80 18.76
CA ILE A 80 1.70 -16.92 19.70
C ILE A 80 0.22 -16.78 19.33
N ASP A 81 -0.60 -16.56 20.35
CA ASP A 81 -2.01 -16.17 20.19
C ASP A 81 -2.08 -14.66 19.86
N LEU A 82 -2.47 -14.36 18.61
CA LEU A 82 -2.53 -12.98 18.13
C LEU A 82 -3.60 -12.12 18.81
N SER A 83 -4.59 -12.72 19.47
CA SER A 83 -5.57 -11.93 20.26
C SER A 83 -4.96 -11.28 21.50
N LYS A 84 -3.73 -11.65 21.88
CA LYS A 84 -3.01 -11.16 23.04
C LYS A 84 -1.98 -10.09 22.73
N VAL A 85 -1.77 -9.71 21.48
CA VAL A 85 -0.87 -8.61 21.10
C VAL A 85 -1.60 -7.27 21.19
N LYS A 86 -0.87 -6.18 21.21
CA LYS A 86 -1.46 -4.83 21.24
C LYS A 86 -1.90 -4.36 19.86
N PHE A 87 -1.07 -4.58 18.86
CA PHE A 87 -1.31 -4.20 17.48
C PHE A 87 -0.91 -5.31 16.51
N ILE A 88 -1.63 -5.43 15.40
CA ILE A 88 -1.24 -6.24 14.24
C ILE A 88 -1.13 -5.29 13.05
N LEU A 89 0.05 -5.23 12.43
CA LEU A 89 0.26 -4.52 11.17
C LEU A 89 0.12 -5.51 10.02
N VAL A 90 -0.84 -5.25 9.13
CA VAL A 90 -1.01 -6.02 7.89
C VAL A 90 -0.14 -5.35 6.83
N ARG A 91 1.00 -5.94 6.52
CA ARG A 91 2.04 -5.33 5.70
C ARG A 91 2.54 -6.21 4.56
N GLN A 92 1.99 -7.41 4.36
CA GLN A 92 2.34 -8.19 3.19
C GLN A 92 1.94 -7.45 1.90
N ASP A 93 2.80 -7.58 0.90
CA ASP A 93 2.54 -7.02 -0.41
C ASP A 93 1.41 -7.78 -1.13
N PRO A 94 0.68 -7.14 -2.05
CA PRO A 94 -0.14 -7.86 -3.00
C PRO A 94 0.69 -8.93 -3.74
N PRO A 95 0.09 -9.92 -4.42
CA PRO A 95 -1.21 -9.80 -5.11
C PRO A 95 -2.40 -9.91 -4.17
N PHE A 96 -3.42 -9.10 -4.45
CA PHE A 96 -4.70 -9.14 -3.75
C PHE A 96 -5.57 -10.24 -4.38
N ASN A 97 -5.31 -11.46 -3.96
CA ASN A 97 -5.93 -12.70 -4.44
C ASN A 97 -6.72 -13.39 -3.32
N LEU A 98 -7.24 -14.60 -3.56
CA LEU A 98 -8.01 -15.34 -2.57
C LEU A 98 -7.20 -15.67 -1.31
N GLU A 99 -5.89 -15.93 -1.43
CA GLU A 99 -5.02 -16.14 -0.27
C GLU A 99 -4.92 -14.88 0.58
N TYR A 100 -4.71 -13.71 -0.06
CA TYR A 100 -4.72 -12.44 0.65
C TYR A 100 -6.04 -12.21 1.37
N ILE A 101 -7.16 -12.42 0.67
CA ILE A 101 -8.52 -12.28 1.23
C ILE A 101 -8.73 -13.26 2.39
N SER A 102 -8.26 -14.50 2.27
CA SER A 102 -8.36 -15.51 3.33
C SER A 102 -7.68 -15.07 4.62
N THR A 103 -6.48 -14.48 4.53
CA THR A 103 -5.79 -13.94 5.72
C THR A 103 -6.57 -12.81 6.37
N THR A 104 -7.23 -11.96 5.58
CA THR A 104 -8.09 -10.89 6.13
C THR A 104 -9.30 -11.44 6.86
N TYR A 105 -9.94 -12.51 6.37
CA TYR A 105 -11.04 -13.18 7.09
C TYR A 105 -10.57 -13.79 8.40
N ILE A 106 -9.38 -14.38 8.43
CA ILE A 106 -8.79 -14.91 9.67
C ILE A 106 -8.61 -13.80 10.69
N LEU A 107 -8.02 -12.67 10.30
CA LEU A 107 -7.79 -11.53 11.19
C LEU A 107 -9.08 -10.84 11.63
N ASP A 108 -10.14 -10.87 10.81
CA ASP A 108 -11.47 -10.35 11.19
C ASP A 108 -12.01 -11.04 12.46
N THR A 109 -11.69 -12.31 12.68
CA THR A 109 -12.19 -13.05 13.84
C THR A 109 -11.69 -12.51 15.18
N ILE A 110 -10.61 -11.72 15.15
CA ILE A 110 -9.98 -11.15 16.36
C ILE A 110 -9.90 -9.62 16.38
N LYS A 111 -10.37 -8.92 15.34
CA LYS A 111 -10.27 -7.45 15.24
C LYS A 111 -10.95 -6.67 16.37
N ASN A 112 -11.90 -7.30 17.07
CA ASN A 112 -12.54 -6.71 18.25
C ASN A 112 -11.72 -6.88 19.53
N LYS A 113 -10.67 -7.71 19.51
CA LYS A 113 -9.78 -7.98 20.66
C LYS A 113 -8.43 -7.30 20.51
N VAL A 114 -8.01 -7.04 19.29
CA VAL A 114 -6.71 -6.45 18.96
C VAL A 114 -6.87 -5.44 17.82
N ARG A 115 -6.17 -4.32 17.90
CA ARG A 115 -6.19 -3.33 16.81
C ARG A 115 -5.38 -3.83 15.62
N VAL A 116 -6.06 -4.13 14.51
CA VAL A 116 -5.44 -4.54 13.25
C VAL A 116 -5.38 -3.32 12.30
N ILE A 117 -4.24 -3.07 11.70
CA ILE A 117 -3.98 -1.90 10.86
C ILE A 117 -3.43 -2.34 9.49
N ASN A 118 -4.11 -2.01 8.40
CA ASN A 118 -5.48 -1.47 8.38
C ASN A 118 -6.49 -2.56 8.76
N ASN A 119 -7.72 -2.11 9.08
CA ASN A 119 -8.82 -3.02 9.39
C ASN A 119 -9.01 -4.05 8.26
N PRO A 120 -9.07 -5.37 8.56
CA PRO A 120 -9.14 -6.42 7.53
C PRO A 120 -10.37 -6.33 6.63
N THR A 121 -11.53 -5.98 7.17
CA THR A 121 -12.76 -5.76 6.39
C THR A 121 -12.57 -4.57 5.44
N SER A 122 -11.96 -3.51 5.90
CA SER A 122 -11.73 -2.29 5.13
C SER A 122 -10.73 -2.52 3.99
N ILE A 123 -9.68 -3.32 4.22
CA ILE A 123 -8.74 -3.72 3.16
C ILE A 123 -9.49 -4.41 2.01
N ARG A 124 -10.46 -5.27 2.30
CA ARG A 124 -11.27 -5.93 1.26
C ARG A 124 -12.22 -4.97 0.54
N ASN A 125 -12.80 -4.00 1.27
CA ASN A 125 -13.80 -3.09 0.72
C ASN A 125 -13.18 -1.93 -0.06
N VAL A 126 -11.96 -1.53 0.27
CA VAL A 126 -11.23 -0.44 -0.39
C VAL A 126 -10.28 -1.04 -1.43
N SER A 127 -10.81 -1.44 -2.56
CA SER A 127 -10.01 -1.91 -3.70
C SER A 127 -9.18 -0.77 -4.27
N GLU A 128 -7.87 -0.96 -4.37
CA GLU A 128 -6.88 0.06 -4.76
C GLU A 128 -7.32 0.93 -5.95
N LYS A 129 -7.81 0.32 -7.01
CA LYS A 129 -8.21 1.03 -8.24
C LYS A 129 -9.72 1.28 -8.33
N LEU A 130 -10.57 0.31 -8.01
CA LEU A 130 -12.02 0.48 -8.13
C LEU A 130 -12.59 1.47 -7.13
N TYR A 131 -12.02 1.55 -5.93
CA TYR A 131 -12.45 2.54 -4.93
C TYR A 131 -12.24 3.99 -5.42
N SER A 132 -11.26 4.22 -6.30
CA SER A 132 -11.00 5.52 -6.91
C SER A 132 -12.17 6.05 -7.74
N MET A 133 -13.12 5.18 -8.15
CA MET A 133 -14.34 5.59 -8.87
C MET A 133 -15.17 6.62 -8.09
N LYS A 134 -15.14 6.59 -6.77
CA LYS A 134 -15.79 7.62 -5.92
C LYS A 134 -15.23 9.01 -6.22
N PHE A 135 -14.02 9.09 -6.77
CA PHE A 135 -13.26 10.32 -7.00
C PHE A 135 -12.97 10.55 -8.49
N ILE A 136 -13.78 9.94 -9.37
CA ILE A 136 -13.56 9.95 -10.82
C ILE A 136 -13.43 11.38 -11.41
N ASN A 137 -14.11 12.36 -10.81
CA ASN A 137 -14.02 13.76 -11.23
C ASN A 137 -12.64 14.40 -11.01
N PHE A 138 -11.80 13.79 -10.17
CA PHE A 138 -10.43 14.23 -9.91
C PHE A 138 -9.39 13.44 -10.72
N MET A 139 -9.83 12.46 -11.48
CA MET A 139 -8.98 11.59 -12.30
C MET A 139 -8.89 12.09 -13.75
N PRO A 140 -7.89 11.69 -14.53
CA PRO A 140 -7.99 11.75 -15.97
C PRO A 140 -9.16 10.87 -16.42
N ASP A 141 -9.66 11.10 -17.65
CA ASP A 141 -10.72 10.26 -18.19
C ASP A 141 -10.35 8.78 -18.07
N THR A 142 -11.24 8.02 -17.44
CA THR A 142 -11.00 6.63 -17.03
C THR A 142 -12.27 5.81 -17.24
N ILE A 143 -12.12 4.60 -17.74
CA ILE A 143 -13.16 3.58 -17.76
C ILE A 143 -12.66 2.28 -17.14
N PHE A 144 -13.57 1.52 -16.56
CA PHE A 144 -13.34 0.16 -16.10
C PHE A 144 -14.19 -0.78 -16.94
N THR A 145 -13.55 -1.68 -17.67
CA THR A 145 -14.26 -2.53 -18.62
C THR A 145 -13.56 -3.87 -18.83
N LYS A 146 -14.32 -4.82 -19.36
CA LYS A 146 -13.86 -6.10 -19.89
C LYS A 146 -14.18 -6.23 -21.40
N LYS A 147 -14.76 -5.17 -21.98
CA LYS A 147 -15.18 -5.16 -23.38
C LYS A 147 -14.11 -4.53 -24.25
N VAL A 148 -13.66 -5.25 -25.26
CA VAL A 148 -12.65 -4.75 -26.21
C VAL A 148 -13.13 -3.50 -26.95
N GLU A 149 -14.42 -3.47 -27.30
CA GLU A 149 -15.05 -2.36 -28.04
C GLU A 149 -14.94 -1.04 -27.25
N ASP A 150 -15.15 -1.07 -25.94
CA ASP A 150 -15.00 0.11 -25.09
C ASP A 150 -13.57 0.66 -25.14
N ILE A 151 -12.57 -0.23 -25.10
CA ILE A 151 -11.16 0.15 -25.17
C ILE A 151 -10.81 0.71 -26.55
N LEU A 152 -11.33 0.10 -27.61
CA LEU A 152 -11.14 0.58 -28.97
C LEU A 152 -11.73 1.99 -29.17
N TYR A 153 -12.94 2.20 -28.63
CA TYR A 153 -13.59 3.52 -28.64
C TYR A 153 -12.80 4.55 -27.85
N PHE A 154 -12.36 4.19 -26.67
CA PHE A 154 -11.56 5.04 -25.80
C PHE A 154 -10.22 5.42 -26.44
N TYR A 155 -9.53 4.45 -27.05
CA TYR A 155 -8.30 4.70 -27.81
C TYR A 155 -8.55 5.61 -29.03
N LYS A 156 -9.64 5.42 -29.75
CA LYS A 156 -9.99 6.29 -30.88
C LYS A 156 -10.13 7.74 -30.47
N LYS A 157 -10.67 7.97 -29.24
CA LYS A 157 -10.84 9.31 -28.66
C LYS A 157 -9.51 9.94 -28.20
N TYR A 158 -8.67 9.20 -27.49
CA TYR A 158 -7.50 9.78 -26.80
C TYR A 158 -6.15 9.49 -27.46
N LYS A 159 -6.04 8.50 -28.34
CA LYS A 159 -4.82 8.05 -29.05
C LYS A 159 -3.68 7.55 -28.14
N LYS A 160 -3.55 8.07 -26.93
CA LYS A 160 -2.55 7.67 -25.93
C LYS A 160 -3.29 7.27 -24.65
N ILE A 161 -3.22 6.00 -24.32
CA ILE A 161 -3.94 5.41 -23.19
C ILE A 161 -3.05 4.47 -22.39
N ILE A 162 -3.41 4.27 -21.13
CA ILE A 162 -2.81 3.29 -20.23
C ILE A 162 -3.85 2.22 -19.92
N LEU A 163 -3.44 0.96 -19.99
CA LEU A 163 -4.22 -0.18 -19.53
C LEU A 163 -3.58 -0.71 -18.25
N LYS A 164 -4.35 -0.81 -17.18
CA LYS A 164 -3.89 -1.31 -15.88
C LYS A 164 -4.78 -2.46 -15.42
N PRO A 165 -4.23 -3.60 -15.01
CA PRO A 165 -5.02 -4.61 -14.30
C PRO A 165 -5.55 -4.03 -12.99
N ILE A 166 -6.78 -4.39 -12.61
CA ILE A 166 -7.40 -3.85 -11.39
C ILE A 166 -6.64 -4.31 -10.13
N HIS A 167 -6.19 -5.56 -10.12
CA HIS A 167 -5.57 -6.19 -8.95
C HIS A 167 -4.04 -6.32 -9.03
N SER A 168 -3.38 -5.67 -9.99
CA SER A 168 -1.92 -5.61 -10.04
C SER A 168 -1.36 -4.49 -9.16
N TYR A 169 -0.09 -4.60 -8.83
CA TYR A 169 0.64 -3.68 -7.96
C TYR A 169 2.04 -3.39 -8.51
N SER A 170 2.71 -2.40 -7.97
CA SER A 170 4.09 -2.01 -8.33
C SER A 170 4.32 -1.77 -9.83
N GLY A 171 3.30 -1.31 -10.55
CA GLY A 171 3.39 -1.05 -12.00
C GLY A 171 3.51 -2.31 -12.87
N ASN A 172 3.22 -3.49 -12.30
CA ASN A 172 3.25 -4.73 -13.05
C ASN A 172 2.11 -4.79 -14.07
N ASP A 173 2.42 -5.35 -15.25
CA ASP A 173 1.46 -5.54 -16.34
C ASP A 173 0.74 -4.25 -16.82
N ILE A 174 1.35 -3.07 -16.63
CA ILE A 174 0.83 -1.83 -17.22
C ILE A 174 1.20 -1.78 -18.70
N ILE A 175 0.21 -1.50 -19.56
CA ILE A 175 0.42 -1.33 -20.99
C ILE A 175 0.20 0.13 -21.37
N TYR A 176 1.21 0.75 -22.00
CA TYR A 176 1.08 2.04 -22.64
C TYR A 176 0.84 1.85 -24.12
N VAL A 177 -0.27 2.38 -24.61
CA VAL A 177 -0.64 2.37 -26.04
C VAL A 177 -0.51 3.78 -26.58
N ASN A 178 0.45 4.00 -27.49
CA ASN A 178 0.76 5.33 -28.01
C ASN A 178 0.72 5.45 -29.55
N ASN A 179 0.83 4.32 -30.29
CA ASN A 179 0.92 4.33 -31.76
C ASN A 179 -0.19 3.51 -32.42
N LYS A 180 -0.17 2.21 -32.22
CA LYS A 180 -1.15 1.28 -32.80
C LYS A 180 -1.72 0.37 -31.72
N LEU A 181 -3.04 0.31 -31.67
CA LEU A 181 -3.73 -0.62 -30.81
C LEU A 181 -3.70 -2.02 -31.42
N ASN A 182 -3.19 -2.99 -30.66
CA ASN A 182 -3.21 -4.38 -31.04
C ASN A 182 -4.38 -5.10 -30.38
N LYS A 183 -5.44 -5.39 -31.15
CA LYS A 183 -6.65 -6.06 -30.63
C LYS A 183 -6.36 -7.43 -30.00
N LYS A 184 -5.44 -8.23 -30.59
CA LYS A 184 -5.05 -9.54 -30.05
C LYS A 184 -4.38 -9.39 -28.68
N LEU A 185 -3.51 -8.39 -28.53
CA LEU A 185 -2.86 -8.08 -27.23
C LEU A 185 -3.89 -7.72 -26.18
N ILE A 186 -4.88 -6.88 -26.51
CA ILE A 186 -5.95 -6.49 -25.59
C ILE A 186 -6.80 -7.68 -25.19
N LEU A 187 -7.18 -8.53 -26.12
CA LEU A 187 -7.94 -9.75 -25.83
C LEU A 187 -7.17 -10.67 -24.87
N LYS A 188 -5.87 -10.87 -25.11
CA LYS A 188 -4.99 -11.65 -24.23
C LYS A 188 -4.91 -11.00 -22.84
N PHE A 189 -4.81 -9.69 -22.77
CA PHE A 189 -4.72 -8.92 -21.52
C PHE A 189 -6.00 -9.05 -20.71
N ILE A 190 -7.17 -8.88 -21.35
CA ILE A 190 -8.48 -9.07 -20.71
C ILE A 190 -8.68 -10.52 -20.24
N LYS A 191 -8.28 -11.50 -21.06
CA LYS A 191 -8.36 -12.92 -20.69
C LYS A 191 -7.53 -13.21 -19.43
N LYS A 192 -6.35 -12.58 -19.31
CA LYS A 192 -5.47 -12.76 -18.13
C LYS A 192 -6.00 -12.06 -16.89
N HIS A 193 -6.52 -10.85 -17.02
CA HIS A 193 -6.78 -9.95 -15.89
C HIS A 193 -8.27 -9.69 -15.58
N GLY A 194 -9.18 -10.08 -16.46
CA GLY A 194 -10.60 -9.78 -16.31
C GLY A 194 -10.91 -8.31 -16.61
N HIS A 195 -11.63 -7.64 -15.72
CA HIS A 195 -11.86 -6.20 -15.84
C HIS A 195 -10.55 -5.43 -15.67
N ILE A 196 -10.39 -4.39 -16.47
CA ILE A 196 -9.21 -3.52 -16.45
C ILE A 196 -9.61 -2.06 -16.31
N MET A 197 -8.67 -1.26 -15.82
CA MET A 197 -8.74 0.19 -15.89
C MET A 197 -8.10 0.65 -17.19
N CYS A 198 -8.85 1.37 -18.02
CA CYS A 198 -8.34 2.06 -19.19
C CYS A 198 -8.39 3.57 -18.96
N GLN A 199 -7.27 4.24 -19.07
CA GLN A 199 -7.11 5.61 -18.64
C GLN A 199 -6.38 6.45 -19.69
N LYS A 200 -6.82 7.71 -19.86
CA LYS A 200 -6.09 8.69 -20.67
C LYS A 200 -4.67 8.86 -20.16
N PHE A 201 -3.69 8.78 -21.05
CA PHE A 201 -2.30 8.97 -20.67
C PHE A 201 -2.02 10.43 -20.25
N LEU A 202 -1.27 10.58 -19.16
CA LEU A 202 -0.82 11.88 -18.66
C LEU A 202 0.68 12.08 -18.96
N PRO A 203 1.04 12.90 -19.96
CA PRO A 203 2.44 13.05 -20.40
C PRO A 203 3.37 13.60 -19.30
N LYS A 204 2.81 14.33 -18.34
CA LYS A 204 3.58 14.91 -17.23
C LYS A 204 4.14 13.88 -16.24
N ILE A 205 3.79 12.58 -16.38
CA ILE A 205 4.42 11.49 -15.63
C ILE A 205 5.96 11.50 -15.77
N LYS A 206 6.50 11.98 -16.88
CA LYS A 206 7.94 12.14 -17.07
C LYS A 206 8.63 13.01 -16.01
N PHE A 207 7.88 13.90 -15.38
CA PHE A 207 8.34 14.75 -14.27
C PHE A 207 8.11 14.12 -12.88
N GLY A 208 7.50 12.94 -12.86
CA GLY A 208 7.17 12.17 -11.66
C GLY A 208 5.70 12.20 -11.31
N ASP A 209 5.30 11.21 -10.52
CA ASP A 209 4.08 11.25 -9.74
C ASP A 209 4.37 11.80 -8.33
N LYS A 210 3.31 12.05 -7.57
CA LYS A 210 3.40 12.42 -6.15
C LYS A 210 2.69 11.37 -5.31
N ARG A 211 3.43 10.69 -4.43
CA ARG A 211 2.87 9.82 -3.40
C ARG A 211 2.59 10.66 -2.16
N VAL A 212 1.31 10.77 -1.81
CA VAL A 212 0.84 11.45 -0.59
C VAL A 212 0.60 10.43 0.50
N PHE A 213 1.14 10.68 1.69
CA PHE A 213 0.93 9.83 2.87
C PHE A 213 -0.25 10.34 3.68
N ILE A 214 -1.25 9.50 3.87
CA ILE A 214 -2.42 9.75 4.71
C ILE A 214 -2.35 8.82 5.91
N ILE A 215 -2.26 9.39 7.11
CA ILE A 215 -2.24 8.67 8.37
C ILE A 215 -3.32 9.26 9.28
N ASN A 216 -4.16 8.41 9.83
CA ASN A 216 -5.24 8.82 10.72
C ASN A 216 -6.11 9.96 10.14
N GLY A 217 -6.45 9.86 8.85
CA GLY A 217 -7.27 10.84 8.16
C GLY A 217 -6.62 12.20 7.88
N LYS A 218 -5.29 12.30 8.00
CA LYS A 218 -4.53 13.54 7.78
C LYS A 218 -3.45 13.36 6.73
N ILE A 219 -3.23 14.40 5.94
CA ILE A 219 -2.08 14.50 5.04
C ILE A 219 -0.84 14.72 5.89
N CYS A 220 0.14 13.81 5.82
CA CYS A 220 1.33 13.86 6.66
C CYS A 220 2.60 14.24 5.91
N GLY A 221 2.64 14.00 4.60
CA GLY A 221 3.78 14.31 3.76
C GLY A 221 3.58 13.82 2.34
N CYS A 222 4.50 14.14 1.46
CA CYS A 222 4.52 13.58 0.12
C CYS A 222 5.94 13.55 -0.46
N ILE A 223 6.15 12.62 -1.40
CA ILE A 223 7.34 12.56 -2.24
C ILE A 223 6.96 12.56 -3.71
N SER A 224 7.81 13.10 -4.55
CA SER A 224 7.75 12.84 -6.00
C SER A 224 8.59 11.62 -6.33
N ARG A 225 8.13 10.80 -7.27
CA ARG A 225 8.86 9.63 -7.79
C ARG A 225 9.02 9.83 -9.29
N VAL A 226 10.24 10.19 -9.71
CA VAL A 226 10.53 10.51 -11.11
C VAL A 226 10.96 9.23 -11.82
N PRO A 227 10.24 8.78 -12.88
CA PRO A 227 10.61 7.61 -13.65
C PRO A 227 12.03 7.71 -14.23
N LYS A 228 12.64 6.55 -14.50
CA LYS A 228 13.86 6.51 -15.33
C LYS A 228 13.57 7.10 -16.69
N GLU A 229 14.60 7.65 -17.34
CA GLU A 229 14.52 8.09 -18.73
C GLU A 229 13.95 6.99 -19.63
N GLY A 230 12.98 7.36 -20.47
CA GLY A 230 12.27 6.41 -21.35
C GLY A 230 11.22 5.53 -20.66
N SER A 231 11.05 5.61 -19.35
CA SER A 231 10.01 4.86 -18.61
C SER A 231 8.81 5.75 -18.26
N ILE A 232 7.64 5.11 -18.14
CA ILE A 232 6.42 5.73 -17.59
C ILE A 232 6.10 5.24 -16.16
N LEU A 233 6.96 4.36 -15.59
CA LEU A 233 6.73 3.74 -14.29
C LEU A 233 7.42 4.55 -13.20
N SER A 234 6.62 5.13 -12.31
CA SER A 234 7.09 5.92 -11.16
C SER A 234 7.35 5.09 -9.89
N ASN A 235 7.16 3.78 -9.95
CA ASN A 235 7.39 2.92 -8.80
C ASN A 235 8.88 2.84 -8.46
N MET A 236 9.22 2.97 -7.15
CA MET A 236 10.60 2.88 -6.67
C MET A 236 11.25 1.55 -7.02
N SER A 237 10.49 0.44 -6.96
CA SER A 237 10.93 -0.90 -7.38
C SER A 237 11.29 -1.01 -8.86
N LYS A 238 10.83 -0.08 -9.68
CA LYS A 238 11.16 0.05 -11.12
C LYS A 238 12.27 1.07 -11.37
N GLY A 239 12.90 1.57 -10.30
CA GLY A 239 14.07 2.46 -10.37
C GLY A 239 13.74 3.94 -10.51
N ALA A 240 12.53 4.37 -10.16
CA ALA A 240 12.22 5.78 -10.05
C ALA A 240 13.06 6.46 -8.96
N LYS A 241 13.37 7.74 -9.16
CA LYS A 241 14.15 8.55 -8.22
C LYS A 241 13.21 9.40 -7.35
N PRO A 242 13.30 9.29 -6.02
CA PRO A 242 12.47 10.09 -5.12
C PRO A 242 13.03 11.49 -4.95
N LYS A 243 12.12 12.46 -4.76
CA LYS A 243 12.44 13.84 -4.44
C LYS A 243 11.44 14.39 -3.44
N LEU A 244 11.85 15.32 -2.57
CA LEU A 244 10.92 16.14 -1.80
C LEU A 244 10.14 17.06 -2.73
N ILE A 245 8.84 17.17 -2.49
CA ILE A 245 7.96 18.04 -3.23
C ILE A 245 6.82 18.54 -2.34
N LYS A 246 6.26 19.70 -2.70
CA LYS A 246 5.05 20.21 -2.06
C LYS A 246 3.81 19.90 -2.89
N LEU A 247 2.71 19.67 -2.20
CA LEU A 247 1.40 19.55 -2.84
C LEU A 247 0.89 20.94 -3.26
N THR A 248 0.19 20.98 -4.38
CA THR A 248 -0.57 22.19 -4.79
C THR A 248 -1.83 22.32 -3.92
N LYS A 249 -2.43 23.53 -3.91
CA LYS A 249 -3.71 23.76 -3.22
C LYS A 249 -4.81 22.79 -3.67
N LYS A 250 -4.83 22.46 -4.97
CA LYS A 250 -5.79 21.51 -5.55
C LYS A 250 -5.55 20.09 -5.06
N GLU A 251 -4.30 19.63 -5.06
CA GLU A 251 -3.92 18.32 -4.55
C GLU A 251 -4.23 18.16 -3.06
N ILE A 252 -4.00 19.21 -2.26
CA ILE A 252 -4.37 19.24 -0.84
C ILE A 252 -5.89 19.12 -0.67
N LYS A 253 -6.68 19.87 -1.46
CA LYS A 253 -8.16 19.80 -1.41
C LYS A 253 -8.66 18.40 -1.71
N ILE A 254 -8.17 17.79 -2.79
CA ILE A 254 -8.54 16.42 -3.19
C ILE A 254 -8.10 15.42 -2.13
N SER A 255 -6.87 15.51 -1.65
CA SER A 255 -6.33 14.61 -0.62
C SER A 255 -7.15 14.66 0.67
N ASN A 256 -7.62 15.83 1.09
CA ASN A 256 -8.48 15.98 2.27
C ASN A 256 -9.85 15.35 2.06
N ILE A 257 -10.43 15.41 0.87
CA ILE A 257 -11.70 14.73 0.54
C ILE A 257 -11.52 13.21 0.66
N ILE A 258 -10.45 12.68 0.07
CA ILE A 258 -10.15 11.24 0.12
C ILE A 258 -9.85 10.82 1.56
N ALA A 259 -9.05 11.58 2.30
CA ALA A 259 -8.70 11.28 3.68
C ALA A 259 -9.94 11.16 4.59
N LYS A 260 -10.92 12.06 4.44
CA LYS A 260 -12.19 12.00 5.17
C LYS A 260 -13.00 10.73 4.83
N ASP A 261 -12.99 10.32 3.57
CA ASP A 261 -13.69 9.11 3.14
C ASP A 261 -12.99 7.85 3.66
N LEU A 262 -11.66 7.82 3.64
CA LEU A 262 -10.86 6.72 4.19
C LEU A 262 -11.08 6.54 5.71
N VAL A 263 -11.30 7.61 6.47
CA VAL A 263 -11.67 7.51 7.90
C VAL A 263 -12.99 6.79 8.07
N LYS A 264 -13.99 7.07 7.23
CA LYS A 264 -15.29 6.38 7.29
C LYS A 264 -15.16 4.89 7.00
N GLU A 265 -14.20 4.53 6.17
CA GLU A 265 -13.89 3.13 5.84
C GLU A 265 -12.95 2.47 6.87
N ASP A 266 -12.60 3.13 7.97
CA ASP A 266 -11.62 2.65 8.97
C ASP A 266 -10.26 2.28 8.36
N ILE A 267 -9.79 3.08 7.40
CA ILE A 267 -8.44 3.02 6.86
C ILE A 267 -7.57 4.01 7.62
N TYR A 268 -6.60 3.49 8.36
CA TYR A 268 -5.69 4.29 9.17
C TYR A 268 -4.49 4.83 8.40
N PHE A 269 -3.95 4.03 7.48
CA PHE A 269 -2.76 4.36 6.68
C PHE A 269 -3.00 4.07 5.20
N ALA A 270 -2.82 5.09 4.37
CA ALA A 270 -2.96 5.00 2.92
C ALA A 270 -1.90 5.84 2.20
N GLY A 271 -1.62 5.44 0.96
CA GLY A 271 -0.88 6.24 -0.01
C GLY A 271 -1.77 6.55 -1.21
N ILE A 272 -1.85 7.82 -1.62
CA ILE A 272 -2.56 8.23 -2.84
C ILE A 272 -1.60 8.89 -3.81
N ASP A 273 -1.82 8.67 -5.10
CA ASP A 273 -0.88 9.07 -6.13
C ASP A 273 -1.50 10.09 -7.09
N PHE A 274 -0.77 11.19 -7.34
CA PHE A 274 -1.13 12.24 -8.29
C PHE A 274 -0.15 12.33 -9.44
N ILE A 275 -0.68 12.60 -10.63
CA ILE A 275 0.07 13.05 -11.80
C ILE A 275 -0.59 14.33 -12.30
N ASP A 276 0.18 15.44 -12.38
CA ASP A 276 -0.32 16.72 -12.91
C ASP A 276 -1.65 17.17 -12.26
N GLU A 277 -1.69 17.17 -10.91
CA GLU A 277 -2.88 17.51 -10.11
C GLU A 277 -4.11 16.61 -10.35
N LYS A 278 -3.94 15.48 -11.01
CA LYS A 278 -4.97 14.48 -11.20
C LYS A 278 -4.66 13.23 -10.39
N LEU A 279 -5.68 12.71 -9.70
CA LEU A 279 -5.58 11.44 -9.00
C LEU A 279 -5.31 10.34 -10.03
N ASN A 280 -4.26 9.57 -9.82
CA ASN A 280 -3.84 8.51 -10.74
C ASN A 280 -4.75 7.27 -10.72
N GLY A 281 -5.61 7.17 -9.70
CA GLY A 281 -6.52 6.05 -9.52
C GLY A 281 -5.97 4.92 -8.66
N ASP A 282 -4.80 5.11 -8.05
CA ASP A 282 -4.21 4.18 -7.09
C ASP A 282 -4.37 4.74 -5.67
N ILE A 283 -5.24 4.10 -4.87
CA ILE A 283 -5.43 4.38 -3.44
C ILE A 283 -4.92 3.16 -2.67
N ASN A 284 -3.67 3.25 -2.25
CA ASN A 284 -2.93 2.11 -1.67
C ASN A 284 -3.24 1.98 -0.18
N VAL A 285 -3.94 0.91 0.20
CA VAL A 285 -4.35 0.63 1.58
C VAL A 285 -3.82 -0.70 2.12
N THR A 286 -3.26 -1.55 1.28
CA THR A 286 -2.72 -2.86 1.68
C THR A 286 -1.37 -2.71 2.38
N SER A 287 -0.36 -2.27 1.65
CA SER A 287 1.01 -2.04 2.16
C SER A 287 1.61 -0.75 1.61
N PRO A 288 1.04 0.45 1.93
CA PRO A 288 1.60 1.70 1.43
C PRO A 288 3.08 1.83 1.80
N THR A 289 3.89 2.27 0.84
CA THR A 289 5.34 2.40 0.98
C THR A 289 5.79 3.85 0.80
N GLY A 290 7.03 4.14 1.23
CA GLY A 290 7.68 5.44 1.04
C GLY A 290 8.01 6.20 2.33
N LEU A 291 7.58 5.73 3.52
CA LEU A 291 7.83 6.45 4.77
C LEU A 291 9.32 6.54 5.11
N LYS A 292 10.10 5.46 4.90
CA LYS A 292 11.56 5.48 5.11
C LYS A 292 12.24 6.43 4.14
N THR A 293 11.84 6.39 2.86
CA THR A 293 12.34 7.32 1.84
C THR A 293 12.03 8.79 2.18
N PHE A 294 10.81 9.06 2.64
CA PHE A 294 10.42 10.40 3.09
C PHE A 294 11.28 10.88 4.26
N PHE A 295 11.53 10.01 5.24
CA PHE A 295 12.41 10.31 6.37
C PHE A 295 13.83 10.65 5.90
N ASP A 296 14.41 9.85 5.01
CA ASP A 296 15.78 10.08 4.50
C ASP A 296 15.91 11.41 3.74
N LEU A 297 14.84 11.86 3.08
CA LEU A 297 14.82 13.10 2.33
C LEU A 297 14.50 14.33 3.20
N SER A 298 13.65 14.20 4.23
CA SER A 298 13.07 15.31 4.99
C SER A 298 13.54 15.41 6.43
N ASN A 299 14.11 14.34 6.97
CA ASN A 299 14.39 14.14 8.39
C ASN A 299 13.11 14.20 9.28
N ILE A 300 11.93 13.99 8.70
CA ILE A 300 10.65 13.93 9.41
C ILE A 300 10.21 12.48 9.55
N ASN A 301 10.08 12.00 10.79
CA ASN A 301 9.72 10.61 11.07
C ASN A 301 8.21 10.42 11.14
N LEU A 302 7.58 10.01 10.02
CA LEU A 302 6.15 9.72 9.98
C LEU A 302 5.78 8.39 10.68
N ALA A 303 6.73 7.49 10.95
CA ALA A 303 6.47 6.31 11.74
C ALA A 303 6.17 6.68 13.22
N ASP A 304 6.86 7.67 13.76
CA ASP A 304 6.54 8.18 15.09
C ASP A 304 5.16 8.83 15.14
N TYR A 305 4.79 9.58 14.09
CA TYR A 305 3.45 10.12 13.95
C TYR A 305 2.38 9.02 13.87
N PHE A 306 2.66 7.95 13.12
CA PHE A 306 1.78 6.78 13.00
C PHE A 306 1.46 6.16 14.37
N TRP A 307 2.47 5.88 15.19
CA TRP A 307 2.29 5.28 16.51
C TRP A 307 1.66 6.24 17.51
N LYS A 308 2.03 7.52 17.47
CA LYS A 308 1.42 8.55 18.32
C LYS A 308 -0.09 8.67 18.11
N GLY A 309 -0.56 8.58 16.87
CA GLY A 309 -1.99 8.60 16.52
C GLY A 309 -2.74 7.38 17.06
N LEU A 310 -2.08 6.26 17.28
CA LEU A 310 -2.64 5.05 17.90
C LEU A 310 -2.52 5.05 19.43
N ARG A 311 -1.96 6.10 20.02
CA ARG A 311 -1.65 6.17 21.46
C ARG A 311 -0.75 5.02 21.91
N ALA A 312 0.20 4.65 21.10
CA ALA A 312 1.17 3.58 21.33
C ALA A 312 2.42 4.09 22.04
#